data_d8bd8242e9fbd84830cee7d855dc7ffa
#
_entry.id   d8bd8242e9fbd84830cee7d855dc7ffa
#
_cell.length_a   1.000
_cell.length_b   1.000
_cell.length_c   1.000
_cell.angle_alpha   90.00
_cell.angle_beta   90.00
_cell.angle_gamma   90.00
#
_symmetry.space_group_name_H-M   'P 1'
#
loop_
_entity.id
_entity.type
_entity.pdbx_description
1 polymer ?
#
loop_
_entity_poly.entity_id
_entity_poly.type
_entity_poly.pdbx_seq_one_letter_code
_entity_poly.pdbx_strand_id
1 'polypeptide(L)'
;MVALNRAVAVAMANGPEAGIEIVNRLAAASDLDGYHLLHAARADLLRRMGSFAEAAESYRRALELVTNDSERRFLERRLREVQAANR
;
A
#
# COMPACT_ATOMS: atom_id res chain seq x y z
N MET A 1 10.47 -8.10 4.51
CA MET A 1 11.04 -6.94 5.21
C MET A 1 10.41 -6.76 6.58
N VAL A 2 11.25 -6.76 7.60
CA VAL A 2 10.80 -6.68 9.00
C VAL A 2 10.10 -5.35 9.29
N ALA A 3 10.64 -4.23 8.81
CA ALA A 3 10.09 -2.90 9.08
C ALA A 3 8.71 -2.72 8.44
N LEU A 4 8.52 -3.23 7.23
CA LEU A 4 7.24 -3.14 6.53
C LEU A 4 6.20 -4.04 7.21
N ASN A 5 6.60 -5.24 7.63
CA ASN A 5 5.72 -6.14 8.37
C ASN A 5 5.31 -5.52 9.71
N ARG A 6 6.23 -4.80 10.35
CA ARG A 6 5.93 -4.08 11.59
C ARG A 6 4.86 -3.02 11.37
N ALA A 7 4.93 -2.29 10.25
CA ALA A 7 3.93 -1.27 9.92
C ALA A 7 2.53 -1.89 9.82
N VAL A 8 2.43 -3.05 9.17
CA VAL A 8 1.16 -3.77 9.05
C VAL A 8 0.66 -4.21 10.42
N ALA A 9 1.54 -4.75 11.26
CA ALA A 9 1.19 -5.20 12.61
C ALA A 9 0.71 -4.03 13.48
N VAL A 10 1.37 -2.87 13.38
CA VAL A 10 0.96 -1.66 14.10
C VAL A 10 -0.42 -1.21 13.63
N ALA A 11 -0.68 -1.28 12.33
CA ALA A 11 -1.98 -0.91 11.78
C ALA A 11 -3.09 -1.83 12.31
N MET A 12 -2.82 -3.09 12.49
CA MET A 12 -3.80 -4.04 13.02
C MET A 12 -4.07 -3.80 14.51
N ALA A 13 -3.06 -3.36 15.25
CA ALA A 13 -3.19 -3.11 16.69
C ALA A 13 -3.73 -1.72 17.01
N ASN A 14 -3.32 -0.69 16.27
CA ASN A 14 -3.56 0.71 16.60
C ASN A 14 -4.31 1.50 15.51
N GLY A 15 -4.73 0.82 14.45
CA GLY A 15 -5.44 1.45 13.34
C GLY A 15 -4.53 1.72 12.14
N PRO A 16 -5.13 1.83 10.94
CA PRO A 16 -4.35 1.98 9.71
C PRO A 16 -3.57 3.29 9.62
N GLU A 17 -4.05 4.36 10.28
CA GLU A 17 -3.35 5.65 10.29
C GLU A 17 -1.96 5.53 10.90
N ALA A 18 -1.82 4.79 11.99
CA ALA A 18 -0.52 4.57 12.63
C ALA A 18 0.42 3.79 11.70
N GLY A 19 -0.11 2.83 10.96
CA GLY A 19 0.66 2.08 9.98
C GLY A 19 1.13 2.96 8.83
N ILE A 20 0.28 3.86 8.34
CA ILE A 20 0.63 4.79 7.27
C ILE A 20 1.79 5.70 7.68
N GLU A 21 1.79 6.19 8.91
CA GLU A 21 2.89 7.01 9.40
C GLU A 21 4.21 6.26 9.31
N ILE A 22 4.24 5.00 9.71
CA ILE A 22 5.44 4.17 9.64
C ILE A 22 5.87 3.95 8.19
N VAL A 23 4.93 3.64 7.31
CA VAL A 23 5.22 3.44 5.89
C VAL A 23 5.80 4.71 5.27
N ASN A 24 5.23 5.87 5.58
CA ASN A 24 5.71 7.14 5.06
C ASN A 24 7.12 7.45 5.57
N ARG A 25 7.41 7.14 6.83
CA ARG A 25 8.77 7.31 7.38
C ARG A 25 9.77 6.39 6.68
N LEU A 26 9.38 5.16 6.39
CA LEU A 26 10.25 4.22 5.67
C LEU A 26 10.55 4.72 4.27
N ALA A 27 9.56 5.25 3.58
CA ALA A 27 9.73 5.79 2.24
C ALA A 27 10.67 7.00 2.24
N ALA A 28 10.57 7.86 3.26
CA ALA A 28 11.40 9.06 3.37
C ALA A 28 12.83 8.76 3.82
N ALA A 29 13.01 7.74 4.66
CA ALA A 29 14.29 7.46 5.32
C ALA A 29 15.17 6.48 4.55
N SER A 30 14.68 5.84 3.48
CA SER A 30 15.40 4.80 2.76
C SER A 30 15.02 4.80 1.28
N ASP A 31 15.70 3.97 0.50
CA ASP A 31 15.46 3.85 -0.94
C ASP A 31 14.29 2.91 -1.27
N LEU A 32 13.38 2.67 -0.33
CA LEU A 32 12.25 1.77 -0.53
C LEU A 32 11.17 2.32 -1.45
N ASP A 33 11.27 3.57 -1.89
CA ASP A 33 10.32 4.15 -2.83
C ASP A 33 10.21 3.36 -4.14
N GLY A 34 11.29 2.67 -4.53
CA GLY A 34 11.28 1.79 -5.70
C GLY A 34 10.80 0.36 -5.43
N TYR A 35 10.38 0.07 -4.22
CA TYR A 35 10.00 -1.28 -3.84
C TYR A 35 8.47 -1.43 -3.86
N HIS A 36 7.98 -2.29 -4.76
CA HIS A 36 6.53 -2.40 -4.98
C HIS A 36 5.74 -2.78 -3.73
N LEU A 37 6.32 -3.57 -2.82
CA LEU A 37 5.62 -3.97 -1.60
C LEU A 37 5.36 -2.81 -0.65
N LEU A 38 6.20 -1.78 -0.68
CA LEU A 38 5.97 -0.56 0.10
C LEU A 38 4.68 0.12 -0.37
N HIS A 39 4.55 0.30 -1.68
CA HIS A 39 3.36 0.95 -2.25
C HIS A 39 2.11 0.10 -2.09
N ALA A 40 2.24 -1.22 -2.21
CA ALA A 40 1.12 -2.13 -2.00
C ALA A 40 0.62 -2.08 -0.55
N ALA A 41 1.55 -2.05 0.41
CA ALA A 41 1.18 -1.94 1.83
C ALA A 41 0.52 -0.59 2.13
N ARG A 42 1.06 0.50 1.58
CA ARG A 42 0.47 1.83 1.73
C ARG A 42 -0.94 1.85 1.16
N ALA A 43 -1.12 1.28 -0.01
CA ALA A 43 -2.43 1.21 -0.67
C ALA A 43 -3.44 0.44 0.18
N ASP A 44 -3.04 -0.69 0.75
CA ASP A 44 -3.93 -1.49 1.58
C ASP A 44 -4.38 -0.72 2.81
N LEU A 45 -3.46 -0.01 3.47
CA LEU A 45 -3.79 0.79 4.64
C LEU A 45 -4.72 1.95 4.29
N LEU A 46 -4.46 2.63 3.16
CA LEU A 46 -5.33 3.70 2.68
C LEU A 46 -6.73 3.20 2.35
N ARG A 47 -6.81 2.01 1.75
CA ARG A 47 -8.10 1.38 1.46
C ARG A 47 -8.89 1.14 2.76
N ARG A 48 -8.23 0.65 3.79
CA ARG A 48 -8.87 0.41 5.10
C ARG A 48 -9.36 1.69 5.75
N MET A 49 -8.69 2.81 5.47
CA MET A 49 -9.09 4.13 5.96
C MET A 49 -10.23 4.74 5.16
N GLY A 50 -10.60 4.15 4.03
CA GLY A 50 -11.58 4.71 3.13
C GLY A 50 -11.02 5.79 2.20
N SER A 51 -9.70 5.96 2.17
CA SER A 51 -9.01 6.93 1.29
C SER A 51 -8.79 6.29 -0.08
N PHE A 52 -9.87 6.05 -0.81
CA PHE A 52 -9.84 5.21 -2.01
C PHE A 52 -9.07 5.84 -3.17
N ALA A 53 -9.14 7.16 -3.34
CA ALA A 53 -8.39 7.83 -4.40
C ALA A 53 -6.89 7.70 -4.20
N GLU A 54 -6.42 7.91 -2.98
CA GLU A 54 -5.00 7.78 -2.64
C GLU A 54 -4.56 6.30 -2.71
N ALA A 55 -5.43 5.40 -2.28
CA ALA A 55 -5.16 3.96 -2.38
C ALA A 55 -4.96 3.56 -3.85
N ALA A 56 -5.80 4.06 -4.75
CA ALA A 56 -5.68 3.78 -6.18
C ALA A 56 -4.33 4.24 -6.73
N GLU A 57 -3.87 5.41 -6.35
CA GLU A 57 -2.55 5.91 -6.78
C GLU A 57 -1.42 5.00 -6.30
N SER A 58 -1.49 4.56 -5.04
CA SER A 58 -0.47 3.66 -4.48
C SER A 58 -0.49 2.30 -5.18
N TYR A 59 -1.67 1.77 -5.52
CA TYR A 59 -1.76 0.53 -6.29
C TYR A 59 -1.17 0.69 -7.69
N ARG A 60 -1.41 1.83 -8.36
CA ARG A 60 -0.82 2.10 -9.67
C ARG A 60 0.70 2.14 -9.59
N ARG A 61 1.23 2.78 -8.56
CA ARG A 61 2.69 2.82 -8.36
C ARG A 61 3.26 1.43 -8.14
N ALA A 62 2.60 0.62 -7.33
CA ALA A 62 3.02 -0.77 -7.11
C ALA A 62 3.01 -1.56 -8.42
N LEU A 63 1.98 -1.35 -9.25
CA LEU A 63 1.87 -2.04 -10.54
C LEU A 63 2.98 -1.66 -11.51
N GLU A 64 3.47 -0.41 -11.47
CA GLU A 64 4.60 0.01 -12.29
C GLU A 64 5.88 -0.73 -11.92
N LEU A 65 6.01 -1.14 -10.67
CA LEU A 65 7.23 -1.73 -10.12
C LEU A 65 7.21 -3.25 -10.04
N VAL A 66 6.02 -3.85 -10.07
CA VAL A 66 5.89 -5.30 -9.87
C VAL A 66 6.38 -6.06 -11.09
N THR A 67 7.04 -7.21 -10.85
CA THR A 67 7.54 -8.07 -11.91
C THR A 67 6.88 -9.45 -11.92
N ASN A 68 6.17 -9.80 -10.86
CA ASN A 68 5.53 -11.10 -10.69
C ASN A 68 4.07 -11.03 -11.17
N ASP A 69 3.67 -11.97 -12.04
CA ASP A 69 2.32 -11.96 -12.62
C ASP A 69 1.21 -12.20 -11.60
N SER A 70 1.46 -13.05 -10.60
CA SER A 70 0.47 -13.32 -9.56
C SER A 70 0.19 -12.07 -8.74
N GLU A 71 1.25 -11.35 -8.36
CA GLU A 71 1.11 -10.08 -7.63
C GLU A 71 0.46 -9.02 -8.50
N ARG A 72 0.80 -8.97 -9.79
CA ARG A 72 0.19 -8.03 -10.73
C ARG A 72 -1.32 -8.22 -10.78
N ARG A 73 -1.79 -9.46 -10.91
CA ARG A 73 -3.23 -9.76 -10.96
C ARG A 73 -3.93 -9.38 -9.66
N PHE A 74 -3.28 -9.63 -8.53
CA PHE A 74 -3.82 -9.24 -7.22
C PHE A 74 -3.97 -7.72 -7.13
N LEU A 75 -2.92 -6.98 -7.48
CA LEU A 75 -2.92 -5.52 -7.42
C LEU A 75 -3.95 -4.91 -8.38
N GLU A 76 -4.07 -5.48 -9.58
CA GLU A 76 -5.07 -5.02 -10.55
C GLU A 76 -6.49 -5.21 -10.02
N ARG A 77 -6.75 -6.31 -9.36
CA ARG A 77 -8.06 -6.56 -8.74
C ARG A 77 -8.34 -5.54 -7.65
N ARG A 78 -7.38 -5.31 -6.76
CA ARG A 78 -7.53 -4.32 -5.69
C ARG A 78 -7.75 -2.92 -6.24
N LEU A 79 -7.01 -2.56 -7.30
CA LEU A 79 -7.18 -1.27 -7.94
C LEU A 79 -8.61 -1.10 -8.46
N ARG A 80 -9.15 -2.11 -9.13
CA ARG A 80 -10.54 -2.05 -9.62
C ARG A 80 -11.53 -1.89 -8.46
N GLU A 81 -11.29 -2.58 -7.35
CA GLU A 81 -12.16 -2.51 -6.17
C GLU A 81 -12.19 -1.09 -5.58
N VAL A 82 -11.02 -0.46 -5.41
CA VAL A 82 -10.98 0.89 -4.84
C VAL A 82 -11.51 1.93 -5.81
N GLN A 83 -11.33 1.74 -7.10
CA GLN A 83 -11.90 2.64 -8.10
C GLN A 83 -13.42 2.58 -8.09
N ALA A 84 -14.00 1.39 -7.95
CA ALA A 84 -15.44 1.22 -7.84
C ALA A 84 -15.98 1.85 -6.55
N ALA A 85 -15.26 1.71 -5.45
CA ALA A 85 -15.64 2.27 -4.16
C ALA A 85 -15.56 3.79 -4.12
N ASN A 86 -14.71 4.38 -4.97
CA ASN A 86 -14.46 5.83 -5.00
C ASN A 86 -15.48 6.60 -5.88
N ARG A 87 -16.52 5.98 -6.32
CA ARG A 87 -17.54 6.62 -7.13
C ARG A 87 -18.48 7.50 -6.33
#